data_ab511d5585d789a1decf4d8520be133e
#
_entry.id   ab511d5585d789a1decf4d8520be133e
#
_cell.length_a   1.000
_cell.length_b   1.000
_cell.length_c   1.000
_cell.angle_alpha   90.00
_cell.angle_beta   90.00
_cell.angle_gamma   90.00
#
_symmetry.space_group_name_H-M   'P 1'
#
loop_
_entity.id
_entity.type
_entity.pdbx_description
1 polymer ?
#
loop_
_entity_poly.entity_id
_entity_poly.type
_entity_poly.pdbx_seq_one_letter_code
_entity_poly.pdbx_strand_id
1 'polypeptide(L)'
;QISDVAIMSKLLIAMGINIKSNANQLTINTKEIIIPPQDLFFDLYHALRVSFFCIGPILARFGKAKIPLPGGCSIGSRPIDEHINSLKKLGVVFQYRNNYVIAKVINPKKRLLGSSINFKCKSVGATETLLMAASLAKGKTILNNAAEEPEIVDLANMLNLMGARIKGAGSECITIEGVESLKGCDYTVIPDRIEAGTFLLAAAITRSTISLFPCEPNHLKAVINKLELCGCKFEYSDFCLKIIPNQILNSVDMTTSPFPGFPTDLQAPFMALMATANGISKIKETVFENRMHHVKELNRMGAKITVKDNIATVVGVENLKGSVILGSDLRASAALALAGLSAGGKTLIGGVEHLERGYENFSTKLQEIGAAIVIKKKIKTMFKLNNYFAKISLKKDSNKYTSAFAFSFFIGLFIATIPYIYKFIENFRNQILIQEQRKIQIENKEKICKDKNSDYIKFLDLGFTETANRKFNTCMKEK
;
A
#
# COMPACT_ATOMS: atom_id res chain seq x y z
N GLN A 1 -2.77 -13.04 0.28
CA GLN A 1 -3.83 -12.07 0.61
C GLN A 1 -3.20 -10.83 1.23
N ILE A 2 -3.46 -9.63 0.68
CA ILE A 2 -2.98 -8.34 1.22
C ILE A 2 -3.59 -8.07 2.60
N SER A 3 -2.85 -7.34 3.46
CA SER A 3 -3.27 -7.14 4.85
C SER A 3 -4.55 -6.31 4.99
N ASP A 4 -4.80 -5.35 4.07
CA ASP A 4 -6.03 -4.55 4.09
C ASP A 4 -7.28 -5.42 3.83
N VAL A 5 -7.21 -6.41 2.92
CA VAL A 5 -8.29 -7.40 2.70
C VAL A 5 -8.46 -8.32 3.93
N ALA A 6 -7.36 -8.72 4.56
CA ALA A 6 -7.43 -9.54 5.77
C ALA A 6 -8.08 -8.79 6.95
N ILE A 7 -7.78 -7.49 7.13
CA ILE A 7 -8.41 -6.64 8.16
C ILE A 7 -9.90 -6.45 7.85
N MET A 8 -10.26 -6.16 6.59
CA MET A 8 -11.66 -6.03 6.18
C MET A 8 -12.42 -7.35 6.41
N SER A 9 -11.85 -8.50 6.07
CA SER A 9 -12.44 -9.81 6.34
C SER A 9 -12.71 -10.02 7.84
N LYS A 10 -11.75 -9.68 8.71
CA LYS A 10 -11.94 -9.73 10.16
C LYS A 10 -13.09 -8.83 10.63
N LEU A 11 -13.18 -7.61 10.07
CA LEU A 11 -14.26 -6.69 10.38
C LEU A 11 -15.63 -7.28 9.98
N LEU A 12 -15.73 -7.84 8.78
CA LEU A 12 -16.98 -8.45 8.28
C LEU A 12 -17.33 -9.72 9.07
N ILE A 13 -16.38 -10.54 9.46
CA ILE A 13 -16.61 -11.70 10.36
C ILE A 13 -17.13 -11.24 11.70
N ALA A 14 -16.61 -10.15 12.25
CA ALA A 14 -17.12 -9.56 13.48
C ALA A 14 -18.56 -9.04 13.37
N MET A 15 -19.04 -8.76 12.16
CA MET A 15 -20.43 -8.44 11.83
C MET A 15 -21.30 -9.71 11.62
N GLY A 16 -20.82 -10.91 11.93
CA GLY A 16 -21.56 -12.17 11.75
C GLY A 16 -21.50 -12.73 10.33
N ILE A 17 -20.69 -12.16 9.46
CA ILE A 17 -20.53 -12.66 8.08
C ILE A 17 -19.59 -13.85 8.09
N ASN A 18 -20.02 -14.97 7.51
CA ASN A 18 -19.17 -16.14 7.36
C ASN A 18 -18.32 -15.99 6.10
N ILE A 19 -16.98 -15.96 6.28
CA ILE A 19 -16.00 -15.86 5.20
C ILE A 19 -15.09 -17.07 5.23
N LYS A 20 -15.05 -17.80 4.12
CA LYS A 20 -14.10 -18.89 3.89
C LYS A 20 -13.11 -18.46 2.80
N SER A 21 -11.82 -18.59 3.07
CA SER A 21 -10.75 -18.29 2.12
C SER A 21 -10.11 -19.60 1.67
N ASN A 22 -10.01 -19.79 0.37
CA ASN A 22 -9.30 -20.92 -0.24
C ASN A 22 -8.47 -20.39 -1.41
N ALA A 23 -7.15 -20.42 -1.28
CA ALA A 23 -6.21 -19.84 -2.24
C ALA A 23 -6.64 -18.43 -2.66
N ASN A 24 -7.01 -18.25 -3.93
CA ASN A 24 -7.42 -16.97 -4.51
C ASN A 24 -8.95 -16.73 -4.49
N GLN A 25 -9.70 -17.52 -3.72
CA GLN A 25 -11.15 -17.41 -3.63
C GLN A 25 -11.61 -17.05 -2.22
N LEU A 26 -12.61 -16.17 -2.15
CA LEU A 26 -13.35 -15.85 -0.94
C LEU A 26 -14.81 -16.26 -1.12
N THR A 27 -15.29 -17.17 -0.28
CA THR A 27 -16.73 -17.48 -0.19
C THR A 27 -17.31 -16.70 0.97
N ILE A 28 -18.26 -15.79 0.66
CA ILE A 28 -18.86 -14.87 1.63
C ILE A 28 -20.35 -15.18 1.77
N ASN A 29 -20.78 -15.49 3.01
CA ASN A 29 -22.19 -15.73 3.34
C ASN A 29 -22.69 -14.69 4.36
N THR A 30 -23.69 -13.91 3.94
CA THR A 30 -24.24 -12.78 4.71
C THR A 30 -25.61 -13.05 5.33
N LYS A 31 -26.04 -14.32 5.48
CA LYS A 31 -27.36 -14.66 6.02
C LYS A 31 -27.57 -14.17 7.46
N GLU A 32 -26.53 -14.21 8.27
CA GLU A 32 -26.59 -13.93 9.71
C GLU A 32 -25.92 -12.61 10.10
N ILE A 33 -25.88 -11.64 9.18
CA ILE A 33 -25.27 -10.35 9.45
C ILE A 33 -25.99 -9.61 10.58
N ILE A 34 -25.21 -9.12 11.53
CA ILE A 34 -25.66 -8.30 12.65
C ILE A 34 -25.03 -6.90 12.58
N ILE A 35 -25.67 -5.92 13.22
CA ILE A 35 -25.00 -4.63 13.47
C ILE A 35 -24.02 -4.88 14.63
N PRO A 36 -22.70 -4.74 14.42
CA PRO A 36 -21.73 -5.10 15.44
C PRO A 36 -21.89 -4.24 16.70
N PRO A 37 -21.65 -4.81 17.91
CA PRO A 37 -21.41 -4.03 19.11
C PRO A 37 -20.13 -3.21 18.90
N GLN A 38 -20.27 -1.89 18.87
CA GLN A 38 -19.33 -0.99 18.21
C GLN A 38 -18.06 -0.69 19.00
N ASP A 39 -18.06 -0.95 20.30
CA ASP A 39 -16.93 -0.66 21.16
C ASP A 39 -15.85 -1.75 21.10
N LEU A 40 -16.20 -2.98 20.69
CA LEU A 40 -15.28 -4.12 20.58
C LEU A 40 -14.39 -4.08 19.32
N PHE A 41 -14.75 -3.31 18.29
CA PHE A 41 -14.06 -3.35 16.99
C PHE A 41 -13.49 -1.99 16.53
N PHE A 42 -13.41 -1.03 17.48
CA PHE A 42 -12.89 0.31 17.18
C PHE A 42 -11.52 0.23 16.49
N ASP A 43 -10.61 -0.62 16.98
CA ASP A 43 -9.26 -0.76 16.44
C ASP A 43 -9.25 -1.28 15.00
N LEU A 44 -10.16 -2.22 14.63
CA LEU A 44 -10.26 -2.73 13.27
C LEU A 44 -10.76 -1.66 12.30
N TYR A 45 -11.79 -0.89 12.69
CA TYR A 45 -12.26 0.22 11.89
C TYR A 45 -11.22 1.32 11.74
N HIS A 46 -10.47 1.61 12.80
CA HIS A 46 -9.48 2.69 12.80
C HIS A 46 -8.21 2.30 12.03
N ALA A 47 -7.85 1.02 12.01
CA ALA A 47 -6.69 0.50 11.29
C ALA A 47 -6.83 0.60 9.76
N LEU A 48 -8.07 0.63 9.24
CA LEU A 48 -8.34 0.59 7.82
C LEU A 48 -9.32 1.70 7.41
N ARG A 49 -8.87 2.68 6.63
CA ARG A 49 -9.73 3.78 6.18
C ARG A 49 -10.94 3.29 5.36
N VAL A 50 -10.76 2.27 4.52
CA VAL A 50 -11.81 1.67 3.68
C VAL A 50 -12.96 1.09 4.53
N SER A 51 -12.74 0.82 5.82
CA SER A 51 -13.82 0.40 6.74
C SER A 51 -14.99 1.37 6.78
N PHE A 52 -14.75 2.67 6.50
CA PHE A 52 -15.82 3.67 6.43
C PHE A 52 -16.82 3.40 5.30
N PHE A 53 -16.43 2.71 4.24
CA PHE A 53 -17.33 2.35 3.13
C PHE A 53 -18.46 1.44 3.55
N CYS A 54 -18.30 0.69 4.64
CA CYS A 54 -19.37 -0.13 5.23
C CYS A 54 -20.60 0.69 5.60
N ILE A 55 -20.49 2.03 5.76
CA ILE A 55 -21.63 2.90 6.10
C ILE A 55 -22.75 2.80 5.07
N GLY A 56 -22.40 2.73 3.76
CA GLY A 56 -23.36 2.61 2.67
C GLY A 56 -24.25 1.37 2.78
N PRO A 57 -23.68 0.15 2.68
CA PRO A 57 -24.44 -1.09 2.78
C PRO A 57 -25.12 -1.31 4.14
N ILE A 58 -24.52 -0.84 5.25
CA ILE A 58 -25.16 -0.92 6.57
C ILE A 58 -26.43 -0.05 6.62
N LEU A 59 -26.38 1.19 6.13
CA LEU A 59 -27.56 2.06 6.06
C LEU A 59 -28.63 1.50 5.12
N ALA A 60 -28.22 0.97 3.97
CA ALA A 60 -29.16 0.39 3.01
C ALA A 60 -29.91 -0.82 3.56
N ARG A 61 -29.27 -1.64 4.40
CA ARG A 61 -29.88 -2.86 5.00
C ARG A 61 -30.60 -2.61 6.31
N PHE A 62 -30.03 -1.78 7.18
CA PHE A 62 -30.54 -1.63 8.57
C PHE A 62 -31.15 -0.27 8.87
N GLY A 63 -31.02 0.71 7.99
CA GLY A 63 -31.50 2.07 8.19
C GLY A 63 -30.79 2.86 9.29
N LYS A 64 -29.74 2.29 9.90
CA LYS A 64 -28.91 2.93 10.93
C LYS A 64 -27.50 2.40 10.88
N ALA A 65 -26.53 3.26 11.16
CA ALA A 65 -25.11 2.90 11.26
C ALA A 65 -24.43 3.73 12.35
N LYS A 66 -23.43 3.17 13.01
CA LYS A 66 -22.51 3.88 13.89
C LYS A 66 -21.11 3.37 13.55
N ILE A 67 -20.26 4.21 12.99
CA ILE A 67 -18.92 3.85 12.49
C ILE A 67 -17.91 4.82 13.08
N PRO A 68 -16.73 4.36 13.55
CA PRO A 68 -15.68 5.25 13.98
C PRO A 68 -15.25 6.19 12.84
N LEU A 69 -14.89 7.42 13.21
CA LEU A 69 -14.22 8.32 12.25
C LEU A 69 -12.92 7.64 11.77
N PRO A 70 -12.65 7.66 10.47
CA PRO A 70 -11.41 7.06 9.96
C PRO A 70 -10.20 7.77 10.51
N GLY A 71 -9.14 7.02 10.81
CA GLY A 71 -7.86 7.56 11.28
C GLY A 71 -7.23 8.53 10.27
N GLY A 72 -6.32 9.36 10.76
CA GLY A 72 -5.53 10.28 9.93
C GLY A 72 -4.68 9.53 8.89
N CYS A 73 -4.33 10.20 7.80
CA CYS A 73 -3.47 9.67 6.76
C CYS A 73 -2.24 10.57 6.60
N SER A 74 -1.05 9.97 6.47
CA SER A 74 0.21 10.71 6.32
C SER A 74 0.34 11.49 5.00
N ILE A 75 -0.42 11.08 3.96
CA ILE A 75 -0.32 11.66 2.61
C ILE A 75 -1.20 12.89 2.38
N GLY A 76 -2.00 13.32 3.36
CA GLY A 76 -2.85 14.51 3.28
C GLY A 76 -4.23 14.36 3.88
N SER A 77 -5.00 15.44 3.79
CA SER A 77 -6.38 15.49 4.19
C SER A 77 -7.22 14.58 3.27
N ARG A 78 -8.00 13.69 3.85
CA ARG A 78 -8.91 12.80 3.12
C ARG A 78 -10.29 12.88 3.77
N PRO A 79 -11.00 14.02 3.59
CA PRO A 79 -12.28 14.26 4.23
C PRO A 79 -13.31 13.21 3.78
N ILE A 80 -14.27 12.92 4.66
CA ILE A 80 -15.41 12.05 4.36
C ILE A 80 -16.66 12.84 3.94
N ASP A 81 -16.46 14.14 3.64
CA ASP A 81 -17.57 15.06 3.39
C ASP A 81 -18.40 14.65 2.19
N GLU A 82 -17.77 14.17 1.10
CA GLU A 82 -18.50 13.69 -0.08
C GLU A 82 -19.40 12.48 0.27
N HIS A 83 -18.92 11.55 1.10
CA HIS A 83 -19.75 10.44 1.58
C HIS A 83 -20.95 10.94 2.39
N ILE A 84 -20.70 11.83 3.38
CA ILE A 84 -21.71 12.35 4.29
C ILE A 84 -22.75 13.18 3.52
N ASN A 85 -22.29 14.13 2.68
CA ASN A 85 -23.19 15.02 1.94
C ASN A 85 -24.07 14.24 0.95
N SER A 86 -23.49 13.24 0.30
CA SER A 86 -24.22 12.39 -0.65
C SER A 86 -25.26 11.51 0.06
N LEU A 87 -24.91 10.88 1.18
CA LEU A 87 -25.85 10.09 1.96
C LEU A 87 -26.98 10.95 2.58
N LYS A 88 -26.71 12.22 2.95
CA LYS A 88 -27.76 13.17 3.34
C LYS A 88 -28.81 13.35 2.24
N LYS A 89 -28.38 13.42 0.96
CA LYS A 89 -29.30 13.53 -0.18
C LYS A 89 -30.18 12.28 -0.33
N LEU A 90 -29.70 11.12 0.13
CA LEU A 90 -30.51 9.88 0.16
C LEU A 90 -31.42 9.77 1.41
N GLY A 91 -31.53 10.83 2.22
CA GLY A 91 -32.42 10.89 3.40
C GLY A 91 -31.76 10.37 4.69
N VAL A 92 -30.45 10.53 4.86
CA VAL A 92 -29.73 10.16 6.08
C VAL A 92 -29.45 11.40 6.93
N VAL A 93 -29.68 11.30 8.25
CA VAL A 93 -29.23 12.28 9.25
C VAL A 93 -28.00 11.77 9.96
N PHE A 94 -27.11 12.69 10.34
CA PHE A 94 -25.83 12.39 10.96
C PHE A 94 -25.67 13.12 12.28
N GLN A 95 -25.07 12.42 13.25
CA GLN A 95 -24.60 12.95 14.52
C GLN A 95 -23.16 12.49 14.74
N TYR A 96 -22.37 13.32 15.40
CA TYR A 96 -20.97 13.03 15.76
C TYR A 96 -20.86 12.94 17.28
N ARG A 97 -20.38 11.81 17.79
CA ARG A 97 -20.23 11.60 19.24
C ARG A 97 -19.05 10.67 19.51
N ASN A 98 -18.13 11.09 20.40
CA ASN A 98 -17.02 10.26 20.88
C ASN A 98 -16.21 9.58 19.73
N ASN A 99 -15.80 10.34 18.73
CA ASN A 99 -15.09 9.85 17.53
C ASN A 99 -15.88 8.86 16.66
N TYR A 100 -17.21 8.83 16.79
CA TYR A 100 -18.10 8.06 15.92
C TYR A 100 -18.98 8.97 15.05
N VAL A 101 -19.23 8.48 13.83
CA VAL A 101 -20.33 8.94 12.98
C VAL A 101 -21.54 8.05 13.25
N ILE A 102 -22.61 8.65 13.74
CA ILE A 102 -23.90 7.99 13.95
C ILE A 102 -24.83 8.45 12.83
N ALA A 103 -25.36 7.52 12.05
CA ALA A 103 -26.18 7.78 10.89
C ALA A 103 -27.52 7.05 11.00
N LYS A 104 -28.60 7.71 10.59
CA LYS A 104 -29.97 7.14 10.62
C LYS A 104 -30.76 7.62 9.40
N VAL A 105 -31.43 6.70 8.74
CA VAL A 105 -32.40 6.98 7.67
C VAL A 105 -33.66 7.59 8.26
N ILE A 106 -34.10 8.72 7.73
CA ILE A 106 -35.30 9.45 8.23
C ILE A 106 -36.58 8.73 7.85
N ASN A 107 -36.61 8.11 6.65
CA ASN A 107 -37.80 7.43 6.15
C ASN A 107 -38.32 6.39 7.16
N PRO A 108 -39.65 6.41 7.52
CA PRO A 108 -40.25 5.44 8.44
C PRO A 108 -40.05 3.98 8.05
N LYS A 109 -39.97 3.68 6.74
CA LYS A 109 -39.67 2.34 6.21
C LYS A 109 -38.17 2.00 6.29
N LYS A 110 -37.33 2.88 6.87
CA LYS A 110 -35.87 2.73 7.01
C LYS A 110 -35.15 2.47 5.69
N ARG A 111 -35.72 2.87 4.56
CA ARG A 111 -35.16 2.69 3.23
C ARG A 111 -34.63 4.03 2.68
N LEU A 112 -33.46 4.02 2.13
CA LEU A 112 -32.86 5.17 1.43
C LEU A 112 -33.74 5.59 0.25
N LEU A 113 -33.74 6.88 -0.09
CA LEU A 113 -34.50 7.43 -1.21
C LEU A 113 -33.56 7.86 -2.32
N GLY A 114 -33.86 7.48 -3.57
CA GLY A 114 -33.09 7.89 -4.74
C GLY A 114 -33.09 9.42 -4.90
N SER A 115 -31.97 9.98 -5.35
CA SER A 115 -31.79 11.41 -5.51
C SER A 115 -30.72 11.72 -6.57
N SER A 116 -30.71 12.95 -7.07
CA SER A 116 -29.60 13.48 -7.89
C SER A 116 -28.49 14.04 -6.99
N ILE A 117 -27.28 13.56 -7.20
CA ILE A 117 -26.08 13.87 -6.39
C ILE A 117 -25.01 14.42 -7.32
N ASN A 118 -24.51 15.61 -7.02
CA ASN A 118 -23.37 16.20 -7.72
C ASN A 118 -22.18 16.23 -6.74
N PHE A 119 -21.14 15.45 -7.03
CA PHE A 119 -19.92 15.47 -6.24
C PHE A 119 -19.14 16.77 -6.50
N LYS A 120 -18.63 17.39 -5.44
CA LYS A 120 -17.79 18.59 -5.55
C LYS A 120 -16.44 18.26 -6.15
N CYS A 121 -15.93 17.07 -5.87
CA CYS A 121 -14.71 16.52 -6.46
C CYS A 121 -14.92 15.03 -6.76
N LYS A 122 -14.21 14.52 -7.78
CA LYS A 122 -14.21 13.07 -8.08
C LYS A 122 -13.66 12.32 -6.87
N SER A 123 -14.48 11.50 -6.25
CA SER A 123 -14.12 10.71 -5.06
C SER A 123 -14.46 9.25 -5.29
N VAL A 124 -13.42 8.43 -5.44
CA VAL A 124 -13.54 6.97 -5.61
C VAL A 124 -14.36 6.38 -4.47
N GLY A 125 -13.94 6.60 -3.22
CA GLY A 125 -14.60 6.01 -2.07
C GLY A 125 -16.06 6.48 -1.87
N ALA A 126 -16.39 7.75 -2.16
CA ALA A 126 -17.77 8.22 -2.11
C ALA A 126 -18.62 7.57 -3.21
N THR A 127 -18.08 7.45 -4.43
CA THR A 127 -18.76 6.76 -5.54
C THR A 127 -19.04 5.30 -5.20
N GLU A 128 -18.07 4.54 -4.70
CA GLU A 128 -18.22 3.15 -4.27
C GLU A 128 -19.28 3.02 -3.16
N THR A 129 -19.22 3.89 -2.14
CA THR A 129 -20.19 3.91 -1.04
C THR A 129 -21.62 4.13 -1.57
N LEU A 130 -21.75 5.04 -2.54
CA LEU A 130 -23.08 5.37 -3.13
C LEU A 130 -23.57 4.26 -4.07
N LEU A 131 -22.72 3.61 -4.84
CA LEU A 131 -23.09 2.44 -5.64
C LEU A 131 -23.72 1.36 -4.77
N MET A 132 -23.06 1.01 -3.66
CA MET A 132 -23.56 0.02 -2.73
C MET A 132 -24.85 0.47 -2.01
N ALA A 133 -24.92 1.72 -1.58
CA ALA A 133 -26.06 2.24 -0.83
C ALA A 133 -27.30 2.42 -1.72
N ALA A 134 -27.13 3.03 -2.91
CA ALA A 134 -28.23 3.36 -3.80
C ALA A 134 -28.81 2.13 -4.52
N SER A 135 -28.06 1.04 -4.63
CA SER A 135 -28.57 -0.22 -5.21
C SER A 135 -29.81 -0.75 -4.49
N LEU A 136 -29.99 -0.44 -3.22
CA LEU A 136 -31.18 -0.81 -2.42
C LEU A 136 -32.06 0.39 -2.07
N ALA A 137 -31.80 1.59 -2.58
CA ALA A 137 -32.66 2.76 -2.34
C ALA A 137 -33.99 2.64 -3.08
N LYS A 138 -35.01 3.38 -2.63
CA LYS A 138 -36.28 3.46 -3.36
C LYS A 138 -36.17 4.53 -4.45
N GLY A 139 -36.40 4.13 -5.70
CA GLY A 139 -36.38 5.04 -6.85
C GLY A 139 -35.02 5.13 -7.53
N LYS A 140 -34.80 6.19 -8.30
CA LYS A 140 -33.64 6.41 -9.15
C LYS A 140 -32.63 7.35 -8.46
N THR A 141 -31.35 6.97 -8.48
CA THR A 141 -30.23 7.82 -8.05
C THR A 141 -29.37 8.15 -9.27
N ILE A 142 -28.95 9.40 -9.38
CA ILE A 142 -28.04 9.88 -10.43
C ILE A 142 -26.80 10.46 -9.71
N LEU A 143 -25.64 9.95 -10.04
CA LEU A 143 -24.36 10.46 -9.57
C LEU A 143 -23.69 11.24 -10.70
N ASN A 144 -23.51 12.55 -10.53
CA ASN A 144 -22.78 13.42 -11.46
C ASN A 144 -21.41 13.74 -10.91
N ASN A 145 -20.41 13.94 -11.78
CA ASN A 145 -19.00 14.09 -11.45
C ASN A 145 -18.48 12.91 -10.62
N ALA A 146 -18.96 11.71 -10.97
CA ALA A 146 -18.55 10.46 -10.34
C ALA A 146 -17.10 10.10 -10.70
N ALA A 147 -16.48 9.27 -9.88
CA ALA A 147 -15.19 8.67 -10.19
C ALA A 147 -15.34 7.65 -11.34
N GLU A 148 -14.33 7.59 -12.22
CA GLU A 148 -14.36 6.81 -13.48
C GLU A 148 -13.40 5.62 -13.44
N GLU A 149 -12.70 5.41 -12.32
CA GLU A 149 -11.69 4.38 -12.14
C GLU A 149 -12.24 2.98 -12.50
N PRO A 150 -11.40 2.09 -13.07
CA PRO A 150 -11.78 0.71 -13.41
C PRO A 150 -12.41 -0.04 -12.23
N GLU A 151 -12.01 0.26 -10.99
CA GLU A 151 -12.56 -0.32 -9.76
C GLU A 151 -14.04 0.05 -9.56
N ILE A 152 -14.47 1.21 -10.04
CA ILE A 152 -15.89 1.63 -10.04
C ILE A 152 -16.70 0.77 -11.02
N VAL A 153 -16.14 0.51 -12.20
CA VAL A 153 -16.76 -0.35 -13.21
C VAL A 153 -16.85 -1.79 -12.68
N ASP A 154 -15.79 -2.29 -12.08
CA ASP A 154 -15.70 -3.62 -11.50
C ASP A 154 -16.77 -3.83 -10.40
N LEU A 155 -16.88 -2.89 -9.45
CA LEU A 155 -17.90 -2.91 -8.42
C LEU A 155 -19.33 -2.86 -9.00
N ALA A 156 -19.56 -2.00 -10.00
CA ALA A 156 -20.87 -1.90 -10.66
C ALA A 156 -21.24 -3.19 -11.39
N ASN A 157 -20.30 -3.83 -12.07
CA ASN A 157 -20.50 -5.12 -12.72
C ASN A 157 -20.86 -6.22 -11.74
N MET A 158 -20.13 -6.33 -10.62
CA MET A 158 -20.45 -7.26 -9.54
C MET A 158 -21.86 -7.01 -8.98
N LEU A 159 -22.20 -5.75 -8.67
CA LEU A 159 -23.54 -5.39 -8.17
C LEU A 159 -24.63 -5.70 -9.18
N ASN A 160 -24.42 -5.45 -10.48
CA ASN A 160 -25.37 -5.79 -11.55
C ASN A 160 -25.57 -7.31 -11.66
N LEU A 161 -24.50 -8.09 -11.53
CA LEU A 161 -24.59 -9.55 -11.48
C LEU A 161 -25.38 -10.04 -10.24
N MET A 162 -25.31 -9.32 -9.14
CA MET A 162 -26.13 -9.53 -7.95
C MET A 162 -27.59 -9.10 -8.13
N GLY A 163 -27.94 -8.46 -9.25
CA GLY A 163 -29.31 -8.01 -9.58
C GLY A 163 -29.57 -6.51 -9.40
N ALA A 164 -28.55 -5.70 -9.15
CA ALA A 164 -28.65 -4.24 -9.19
C ALA A 164 -28.91 -3.74 -10.62
N ARG A 165 -29.27 -2.46 -10.75
CA ARG A 165 -29.53 -1.81 -12.05
C ARG A 165 -28.70 -0.53 -12.15
N ILE A 166 -27.41 -0.70 -12.48
CA ILE A 166 -26.43 0.38 -12.58
C ILE A 166 -26.02 0.56 -14.02
N LYS A 167 -26.04 1.81 -14.52
CA LYS A 167 -25.60 2.19 -15.87
C LYS A 167 -24.66 3.39 -15.77
N GLY A 168 -23.71 3.50 -16.73
CA GLY A 168 -22.78 4.63 -16.82
C GLY A 168 -21.56 4.53 -15.91
N ALA A 169 -21.32 3.41 -15.22
CA ALA A 169 -20.06 3.20 -14.49
C ALA A 169 -18.85 3.33 -15.44
N GLY A 170 -17.81 4.03 -15.03
CA GLY A 170 -16.66 4.39 -15.87
C GLY A 170 -16.85 5.70 -16.67
N SER A 171 -17.93 6.44 -16.39
CA SER A 171 -18.16 7.79 -16.87
C SER A 171 -18.51 8.73 -15.71
N GLU A 172 -18.50 10.04 -15.99
CA GLU A 172 -18.84 11.07 -15.00
C GLU A 172 -20.29 11.01 -14.49
N CYS A 173 -21.19 10.30 -15.21
CA CYS A 173 -22.59 10.20 -14.84
C CYS A 173 -23.03 8.75 -14.69
N ILE A 174 -23.33 8.35 -13.44
CA ILE A 174 -23.81 7.00 -13.11
C ILE A 174 -25.26 7.06 -12.69
N THR A 175 -26.09 6.20 -13.30
CA THR A 175 -27.49 6.04 -12.96
C THR A 175 -27.71 4.72 -12.25
N ILE A 176 -28.44 4.73 -11.13
CA ILE A 176 -28.75 3.57 -10.30
C ILE A 176 -30.27 3.52 -10.09
N GLU A 177 -30.91 2.46 -10.52
CA GLU A 177 -32.31 2.16 -10.18
C GLU A 177 -32.32 1.18 -9.02
N GLY A 178 -32.77 1.63 -7.86
CA GLY A 178 -32.75 0.80 -6.65
C GLY A 178 -33.70 -0.38 -6.73
N VAL A 179 -33.25 -1.54 -6.25
CA VAL A 179 -33.99 -2.80 -6.21
C VAL A 179 -34.37 -3.17 -4.77
N GLU A 180 -35.31 -4.11 -4.60
CA GLU A 180 -35.75 -4.56 -3.26
C GLU A 180 -34.70 -5.42 -2.57
N SER A 181 -34.00 -6.26 -3.33
CA SER A 181 -32.99 -7.17 -2.79
C SER A 181 -31.92 -7.49 -3.83
N LEU A 182 -30.76 -7.89 -3.36
CA LEU A 182 -29.67 -8.44 -4.14
C LEU A 182 -29.49 -9.93 -3.83
N LYS A 183 -29.02 -10.70 -4.78
CA LYS A 183 -28.71 -12.14 -4.65
C LYS A 183 -27.20 -12.36 -4.64
N GLY A 184 -26.77 -13.57 -4.29
CA GLY A 184 -25.36 -13.96 -4.41
C GLY A 184 -24.94 -14.09 -5.88
N CYS A 185 -23.64 -13.97 -6.12
CA CYS A 185 -23.02 -14.17 -7.45
C CYS A 185 -21.63 -14.77 -7.31
N ASP A 186 -21.15 -15.37 -8.38
CA ASP A 186 -19.74 -15.68 -8.59
C ASP A 186 -19.13 -14.55 -9.43
N TYR A 187 -18.01 -14.00 -8.96
CA TYR A 187 -17.38 -12.86 -9.61
C TYR A 187 -15.86 -12.95 -9.51
N THR A 188 -15.18 -12.64 -10.60
CA THR A 188 -13.73 -12.51 -10.63
C THR A 188 -13.38 -11.03 -10.70
N VAL A 189 -12.64 -10.55 -9.70
CA VAL A 189 -12.16 -9.17 -9.60
C VAL A 189 -11.10 -8.92 -10.69
N ILE A 190 -11.11 -7.71 -11.25
CA ILE A 190 -10.12 -7.30 -12.26
C ILE A 190 -8.69 -7.32 -11.70
N PRO A 191 -7.65 -7.48 -12.56
CA PRO A 191 -6.26 -7.35 -12.16
C PRO A 191 -5.95 -5.97 -11.58
N ASP A 192 -5.09 -5.93 -10.55
CA ASP A 192 -4.66 -4.68 -9.90
C ASP A 192 -3.74 -3.86 -10.83
N ARG A 193 -4.27 -2.77 -11.39
CA ARG A 193 -3.51 -1.85 -12.25
C ARG A 193 -2.38 -1.13 -11.54
N ILE A 194 -2.48 -0.92 -10.22
CA ILE A 194 -1.44 -0.22 -9.46
C ILE A 194 -0.28 -1.16 -9.16
N GLU A 195 -0.56 -2.42 -8.84
CA GLU A 195 0.49 -3.44 -8.75
C GLU A 195 1.17 -3.63 -10.11
N ALA A 196 0.39 -3.81 -11.19
CA ALA A 196 0.92 -3.94 -12.54
C ALA A 196 1.79 -2.73 -12.94
N GLY A 197 1.32 -1.50 -12.74
CA GLY A 197 2.09 -0.28 -12.99
C GLY A 197 3.37 -0.19 -12.17
N THR A 198 3.35 -0.67 -10.93
CA THR A 198 4.57 -0.72 -10.08
C THR A 198 5.61 -1.69 -10.66
N PHE A 199 5.18 -2.86 -11.16
CA PHE A 199 6.10 -3.80 -11.82
C PHE A 199 6.60 -3.30 -13.18
N LEU A 200 5.78 -2.56 -13.96
CA LEU A 200 6.27 -1.87 -15.16
C LEU A 200 7.38 -0.85 -14.82
N LEU A 201 7.19 -0.08 -13.75
CA LEU A 201 8.19 0.88 -13.28
C LEU A 201 9.44 0.16 -12.71
N ALA A 202 9.27 -0.99 -12.06
CA ALA A 202 10.39 -1.83 -11.62
C ALA A 202 11.23 -2.32 -12.82
N ALA A 203 10.57 -2.80 -13.87
CA ALA A 203 11.22 -3.20 -15.12
C ALA A 203 11.98 -2.03 -15.77
N ALA A 204 11.32 -0.87 -15.86
CA ALA A 204 11.92 0.32 -16.46
C ALA A 204 13.16 0.79 -15.68
N ILE A 205 13.09 0.91 -14.34
CA ILE A 205 14.21 1.41 -13.53
C ILE A 205 15.41 0.44 -13.52
N THR A 206 15.15 -0.87 -13.63
CA THR A 206 16.20 -1.91 -13.68
C THR A 206 16.65 -2.25 -15.11
N ARG A 207 16.06 -1.61 -16.14
CA ARG A 207 16.33 -1.90 -17.56
C ARG A 207 16.07 -3.38 -17.91
N SER A 208 15.09 -3.99 -17.28
CA SER A 208 14.76 -5.42 -17.42
C SER A 208 13.48 -5.61 -18.21
N THR A 209 13.46 -6.61 -19.09
CA THR A 209 12.25 -7.01 -19.80
C THR A 209 11.40 -7.92 -18.92
N ILE A 210 10.13 -7.60 -18.74
CA ILE A 210 9.18 -8.46 -18.03
C ILE A 210 7.84 -8.55 -18.78
N SER A 211 7.10 -9.64 -18.53
CA SER A 211 5.72 -9.82 -18.98
C SER A 211 4.79 -9.91 -17.78
N LEU A 212 3.68 -9.18 -17.82
CA LEU A 212 2.65 -9.19 -16.78
C LEU A 212 1.42 -9.95 -17.26
N PHE A 213 0.99 -10.94 -16.47
CA PHE A 213 -0.20 -11.74 -16.74
C PHE A 213 -0.88 -12.15 -15.42
N PRO A 214 -2.22 -12.01 -15.28
CA PRO A 214 -3.09 -11.26 -16.16
C PRO A 214 -2.92 -9.75 -16.00
N CYS A 215 -3.08 -8.99 -17.08
CA CYS A 215 -2.98 -7.53 -17.09
C CYS A 215 -3.99 -6.94 -18.07
N GLU A 216 -4.65 -5.82 -17.70
CA GLU A 216 -5.53 -5.05 -18.57
C GLU A 216 -4.84 -3.74 -18.98
N PRO A 217 -4.24 -3.66 -20.17
CA PRO A 217 -3.48 -2.48 -20.60
C PRO A 217 -4.31 -1.20 -20.68
N ASN A 218 -5.62 -1.30 -20.94
CA ASN A 218 -6.52 -0.16 -21.01
C ASN A 218 -6.59 0.60 -19.67
N HIS A 219 -6.41 -0.10 -18.55
CA HIS A 219 -6.38 0.51 -17.21
C HIS A 219 -5.07 1.25 -16.91
N LEU A 220 -4.05 1.07 -17.76
CA LEU A 220 -2.68 1.58 -17.59
C LEU A 220 -2.27 2.60 -18.65
N LYS A 221 -3.16 3.03 -19.55
CA LYS A 221 -2.81 3.89 -20.71
C LYS A 221 -1.95 5.10 -20.35
N ALA A 222 -2.30 5.83 -19.29
CA ALA A 222 -1.53 6.99 -18.86
C ALA A 222 -0.10 6.64 -18.41
N VAL A 223 0.09 5.47 -17.80
CA VAL A 223 1.40 4.98 -17.35
C VAL A 223 2.21 4.48 -18.54
N ILE A 224 1.59 3.69 -19.41
CA ILE A 224 2.21 3.16 -20.65
C ILE A 224 2.71 4.32 -21.51
N ASN A 225 1.86 5.32 -21.78
CA ASN A 225 2.22 6.50 -22.57
C ASN A 225 3.44 7.23 -21.99
N LYS A 226 3.53 7.37 -20.66
CA LYS A 226 4.70 8.00 -20.03
C LYS A 226 5.96 7.14 -20.14
N LEU A 227 5.83 5.82 -20.04
CA LEU A 227 6.96 4.89 -20.21
C LEU A 227 7.43 4.81 -21.67
N GLU A 228 6.54 4.90 -22.64
CA GLU A 228 6.89 5.01 -24.06
C GLU A 228 7.68 6.29 -24.36
N LEU A 229 7.25 7.43 -23.80
CA LEU A 229 8.00 8.68 -23.87
C LEU A 229 9.37 8.58 -23.19
N CYS A 230 9.52 7.77 -22.15
CA CYS A 230 10.82 7.48 -21.52
C CYS A 230 11.72 6.62 -22.44
N GLY A 231 11.18 5.95 -23.47
CA GLY A 231 11.93 5.06 -24.35
C GLY A 231 11.68 3.57 -24.11
N CYS A 232 10.63 3.21 -23.39
CA CYS A 232 10.21 1.82 -23.27
C CYS A 232 9.36 1.42 -24.48
N LYS A 233 9.45 0.15 -24.90
CA LYS A 233 8.58 -0.46 -25.92
C LYS A 233 7.64 -1.45 -25.25
N PHE A 234 6.47 -1.63 -25.85
CA PHE A 234 5.45 -2.55 -25.35
C PHE A 234 5.03 -3.55 -26.42
N GLU A 235 4.82 -4.79 -26.00
CA GLU A 235 4.20 -5.84 -26.80
C GLU A 235 2.92 -6.29 -26.07
N TYR A 236 1.84 -6.46 -26.84
CA TYR A 236 0.50 -6.78 -26.35
C TYR A 236 0.10 -8.16 -26.84
N SER A 237 -0.41 -8.99 -25.97
CA SER A 237 -1.12 -10.23 -26.32
C SER A 237 -2.29 -10.42 -25.35
N ASP A 238 -3.12 -11.45 -25.53
CA ASP A 238 -4.32 -11.70 -24.75
C ASP A 238 -4.03 -11.66 -23.23
N PHE A 239 -4.55 -10.61 -22.55
CA PHE A 239 -4.36 -10.37 -21.12
C PHE A 239 -2.89 -10.31 -20.66
N CYS A 240 -1.94 -10.13 -21.57
CA CYS A 240 -0.52 -10.04 -21.26
C CYS A 240 0.07 -8.74 -21.80
N LEU A 241 0.83 -8.06 -20.98
CA LEU A 241 1.56 -6.84 -21.32
C LEU A 241 3.05 -7.06 -21.06
N LYS A 242 3.87 -6.95 -22.12
CA LYS A 242 5.33 -7.04 -22.00
C LYS A 242 5.95 -5.67 -22.20
N ILE A 243 6.86 -5.30 -21.30
CA ILE A 243 7.66 -4.09 -21.38
C ILE A 243 9.11 -4.43 -21.74
N ILE A 244 9.69 -3.64 -22.66
CA ILE A 244 11.08 -3.73 -23.11
C ILE A 244 11.71 -2.35 -22.99
N PRO A 245 12.41 -2.04 -21.88
CA PRO A 245 13.06 -0.75 -21.68
C PRO A 245 14.33 -0.60 -22.52
N ASN A 246 14.60 0.61 -23.00
CA ASN A 246 15.92 0.95 -23.53
C ASN A 246 16.97 1.07 -22.39
N GLN A 247 18.25 0.92 -22.73
CA GLN A 247 19.34 1.09 -21.76
C GLN A 247 19.42 2.52 -21.21
N ILE A 248 19.14 3.51 -22.06
CA ILE A 248 19.05 4.92 -21.69
C ILE A 248 17.58 5.32 -21.75
N LEU A 249 17.04 5.78 -20.62
CA LEU A 249 15.68 6.33 -20.55
C LEU A 249 15.73 7.84 -20.44
N ASN A 250 14.82 8.48 -21.15
CA ASN A 250 14.67 9.93 -21.15
C ASN A 250 13.82 10.39 -19.96
N SER A 251 14.13 11.57 -19.46
CA SER A 251 13.29 12.24 -18.45
C SER A 251 11.98 12.71 -19.08
N VAL A 252 10.89 12.59 -18.34
CA VAL A 252 9.54 12.95 -18.78
C VAL A 252 8.81 13.66 -17.65
N ASP A 253 8.15 14.78 -17.99
CA ASP A 253 7.26 15.48 -17.08
C ASP A 253 5.97 14.69 -16.84
N MET A 254 5.48 14.73 -15.59
CA MET A 254 4.25 14.04 -15.20
C MET A 254 3.42 14.89 -14.24
N THR A 255 2.10 14.86 -14.44
CA THR A 255 1.11 15.42 -13.51
C THR A 255 0.13 14.32 -13.14
N THR A 256 -0.08 14.13 -11.84
CA THR A 256 -1.11 13.20 -11.36
C THR A 256 -2.50 13.79 -11.59
N SER A 257 -3.47 12.94 -11.86
CA SER A 257 -4.89 13.32 -11.91
C SER A 257 -5.78 12.09 -11.73
N PRO A 258 -7.08 12.27 -11.39
CA PRO A 258 -8.04 11.17 -11.40
C PRO A 258 -8.05 10.43 -12.73
N PHE A 259 -8.47 9.18 -12.71
CA PHE A 259 -8.59 8.38 -13.93
C PHE A 259 -9.47 9.11 -14.99
N PRO A 260 -9.08 9.08 -16.28
CA PRO A 260 -8.04 8.26 -16.92
C PRO A 260 -6.62 8.88 -16.90
N GLY A 261 -6.36 9.86 -16.06
CA GLY A 261 -5.04 10.46 -15.92
C GLY A 261 -4.02 9.61 -15.20
N PHE A 262 -2.82 10.17 -14.96
CA PHE A 262 -1.75 9.42 -14.30
C PHE A 262 -2.07 9.23 -12.81
N PRO A 263 -2.13 7.96 -12.32
CA PRO A 263 -2.57 7.69 -10.96
C PRO A 263 -1.56 8.19 -9.92
N THR A 264 -2.07 8.92 -8.92
CA THR A 264 -1.25 9.42 -7.80
C THR A 264 -0.53 8.28 -7.04
N ASP A 265 -1.06 7.04 -7.08
CA ASP A 265 -0.44 5.87 -6.45
C ASP A 265 0.84 5.40 -7.13
N LEU A 266 1.09 5.80 -8.37
CA LEU A 266 2.33 5.52 -9.09
C LEU A 266 3.27 6.74 -9.16
N GLN A 267 2.92 7.87 -8.54
CA GLN A 267 3.73 9.08 -8.53
C GLN A 267 5.11 8.85 -7.91
N ALA A 268 5.19 8.25 -6.72
CA ALA A 268 6.46 8.00 -6.04
C ALA A 268 7.33 6.96 -6.78
N PRO A 269 6.80 5.79 -7.25
CA PRO A 269 7.54 4.87 -8.11
C PRO A 269 8.04 5.51 -9.42
N PHE A 270 7.22 6.36 -10.06
CA PHE A 270 7.63 7.08 -11.27
C PHE A 270 8.75 8.10 -10.97
N MET A 271 8.69 8.79 -9.84
CA MET A 271 9.76 9.70 -9.41
C MET A 271 11.07 8.97 -9.16
N ALA A 272 11.05 7.76 -8.60
CA ALA A 272 12.24 6.93 -8.46
C ALA A 272 12.85 6.58 -9.82
N LEU A 273 12.02 6.27 -10.83
CA LEU A 273 12.48 6.04 -12.21
C LEU A 273 13.12 7.31 -12.79
N MET A 274 12.48 8.48 -12.66
CA MET A 274 13.01 9.74 -13.18
C MET A 274 14.32 10.15 -12.51
N ALA A 275 14.57 9.72 -11.27
CA ALA A 275 15.85 9.97 -10.61
C ALA A 275 17.04 9.27 -11.32
N THR A 276 16.78 8.26 -12.18
CA THR A 276 17.80 7.55 -12.99
C THR A 276 17.63 7.76 -14.50
N ALA A 277 16.73 8.65 -14.92
CA ALA A 277 16.53 8.98 -16.33
C ALA A 277 17.46 10.12 -16.77
N ASN A 278 17.79 10.16 -18.06
CA ASN A 278 18.63 11.21 -18.61
C ASN A 278 17.86 12.53 -18.78
N GLY A 279 18.26 13.58 -18.07
CA GLY A 279 17.67 14.92 -18.17
C GLY A 279 16.98 15.39 -16.88
N ILE A 280 16.00 16.27 -17.03
CA ILE A 280 15.26 16.88 -15.91
C ILE A 280 13.77 16.63 -16.11
N SER A 281 13.10 16.19 -15.05
CA SER A 281 11.65 15.97 -15.02
C SER A 281 10.99 16.88 -13.99
N LYS A 282 9.79 17.36 -14.30
CA LYS A 282 8.88 18.02 -13.34
C LYS A 282 7.73 17.06 -13.03
N ILE A 283 7.57 16.73 -11.77
CA ILE A 283 6.51 15.85 -11.28
C ILE A 283 5.58 16.68 -10.42
N LYS A 284 4.34 16.90 -10.90
CA LYS A 284 3.32 17.66 -10.20
C LYS A 284 2.30 16.72 -9.56
N GLU A 285 2.12 16.82 -8.24
CA GLU A 285 1.07 16.10 -7.50
C GLU A 285 -0.14 17.00 -7.34
N THR A 286 -1.31 16.58 -7.80
CA THR A 286 -2.55 17.37 -7.76
C THR A 286 -3.67 16.73 -6.94
N VAL A 287 -3.47 15.50 -6.46
CA VAL A 287 -4.51 14.75 -5.74
C VAL A 287 -4.33 14.83 -4.23
N PHE A 288 -3.08 14.76 -3.74
CA PHE A 288 -2.77 14.79 -2.31
C PHE A 288 -1.70 15.82 -1.96
N GLU A 289 -1.92 16.59 -0.89
CA GLU A 289 -1.08 17.71 -0.50
C GLU A 289 0.30 17.26 0.06
N ASN A 290 0.35 16.13 0.75
CA ASN A 290 1.54 15.66 1.50
C ASN A 290 2.14 14.37 0.93
N ARG A 291 2.20 14.23 -0.40
CA ARG A 291 2.64 12.96 -1.01
C ARG A 291 4.08 12.98 -1.52
N MET A 292 4.97 13.77 -0.89
CA MET A 292 6.37 13.92 -1.28
C MET A 292 7.38 13.43 -0.22
N HIS A 293 6.92 12.68 0.80
CA HIS A 293 7.80 12.24 1.91
C HIS A 293 8.96 11.34 1.49
N HIS A 294 8.78 10.55 0.42
CA HIS A 294 9.81 9.66 -0.15
C HIS A 294 11.01 10.41 -0.73
N VAL A 295 10.86 11.69 -1.08
CA VAL A 295 11.94 12.52 -1.67
C VAL A 295 13.16 12.57 -0.76
N LYS A 296 12.96 12.75 0.55
CA LYS A 296 14.06 12.78 1.51
C LYS A 296 14.90 11.50 1.46
N GLU A 297 14.26 10.37 1.35
CA GLU A 297 14.93 9.08 1.34
C GLU A 297 15.60 8.79 -0.02
N LEU A 298 14.97 9.19 -1.15
CA LEU A 298 15.60 9.15 -2.47
C LEU A 298 16.86 10.03 -2.53
N ASN A 299 16.81 11.25 -1.95
CA ASN A 299 17.98 12.13 -1.88
C ASN A 299 19.10 11.52 -1.01
N ARG A 300 18.80 10.73 0.02
CA ARG A 300 19.81 9.94 0.76
C ARG A 300 20.49 8.89 -0.10
N MET A 301 19.80 8.37 -1.10
CA MET A 301 20.36 7.46 -2.10
C MET A 301 21.14 8.18 -3.20
N GLY A 302 21.30 9.50 -3.10
CA GLY A 302 22.06 10.32 -4.06
C GLY A 302 21.21 10.88 -5.20
N ALA A 303 19.88 10.77 -5.17
CA ALA A 303 19.01 11.46 -6.10
C ALA A 303 19.13 12.99 -5.93
N LYS A 304 18.84 13.74 -6.99
CA LYS A 304 18.84 15.22 -7.00
C LYS A 304 17.42 15.73 -7.23
N ILE A 305 16.63 15.75 -6.14
CA ILE A 305 15.22 16.13 -6.17
C ILE A 305 15.00 17.35 -5.28
N THR A 306 14.40 18.40 -5.83
CA THR A 306 13.94 19.58 -5.09
C THR A 306 12.43 19.69 -5.19
N VAL A 307 11.76 20.02 -4.09
CA VAL A 307 10.31 20.18 -4.04
C VAL A 307 9.98 21.62 -3.72
N LYS A 308 9.12 22.20 -4.54
CA LYS A 308 8.51 23.51 -4.29
C LYS A 308 7.01 23.36 -4.46
N ASP A 309 6.27 23.64 -3.39
CA ASP A 309 4.83 23.44 -3.32
C ASP A 309 4.45 21.96 -3.63
N ASN A 310 3.68 21.73 -4.66
CA ASN A 310 3.29 20.40 -5.12
C ASN A 310 4.07 19.91 -6.36
N ILE A 311 5.21 20.53 -6.68
CA ILE A 311 6.04 20.19 -7.84
C ILE A 311 7.41 19.74 -7.36
N ALA A 312 7.80 18.54 -7.75
CA ALA A 312 9.15 18.03 -7.62
C ALA A 312 9.92 18.22 -8.94
N THR A 313 11.08 18.87 -8.87
CA THR A 313 12.05 18.91 -9.97
C THR A 313 13.08 17.83 -9.71
N VAL A 314 13.18 16.87 -10.61
CA VAL A 314 14.04 15.69 -10.53
C VAL A 314 15.14 15.81 -11.59
N VAL A 315 16.38 15.92 -11.18
CA VAL A 315 17.54 15.84 -12.06
C VAL A 315 18.06 14.42 -12.04
N GLY A 316 18.04 13.76 -13.17
CA GLY A 316 18.51 12.39 -13.28
C GLY A 316 19.99 12.24 -12.93
N VAL A 317 20.32 11.14 -12.28
CA VAL A 317 21.70 10.77 -11.94
C VAL A 317 22.05 9.42 -12.59
N GLU A 318 23.30 9.23 -12.91
CA GLU A 318 23.77 7.99 -13.54
C GLU A 318 23.50 6.78 -12.65
N ASN A 319 23.78 6.89 -11.35
CA ASN A 319 23.62 5.80 -10.40
C ASN A 319 23.11 6.31 -9.04
N LEU A 320 22.11 5.65 -8.51
CA LEU A 320 21.75 5.75 -7.10
C LEU A 320 22.72 4.93 -6.25
N LYS A 321 22.86 5.29 -4.97
CA LYS A 321 23.75 4.61 -4.02
C LYS A 321 22.96 3.83 -2.99
N GLY A 322 23.40 2.62 -2.69
CA GLY A 322 22.83 1.82 -1.60
C GLY A 322 22.90 2.59 -0.28
N SER A 323 21.79 2.59 0.47
CA SER A 323 21.63 3.40 1.68
C SER A 323 20.69 2.73 2.68
N VAL A 324 20.74 3.19 3.93
CA VAL A 324 19.73 2.83 4.95
C VAL A 324 18.62 3.86 4.90
N ILE A 325 17.42 3.43 4.51
CA ILE A 325 16.25 4.27 4.25
C ILE A 325 15.00 3.73 4.92
N LEU A 326 13.98 4.58 5.09
CA LEU A 326 12.75 4.25 5.79
C LEU A 326 11.53 4.60 4.93
N GLY A 327 10.71 3.59 4.60
CA GLY A 327 9.41 3.80 3.96
C GLY A 327 8.40 4.39 4.95
N SER A 328 7.76 5.49 4.56
CA SER A 328 6.78 6.21 5.40
C SER A 328 5.34 5.72 5.20
N ASP A 329 5.07 5.13 4.07
CA ASP A 329 3.75 4.65 3.64
C ASP A 329 3.88 3.61 2.52
N LEU A 330 2.75 3.05 2.09
CA LEU A 330 2.66 2.00 1.08
C LEU A 330 3.41 2.35 -0.22
N ARG A 331 3.17 3.52 -0.79
CA ARG A 331 3.69 3.91 -2.11
C ARG A 331 5.12 4.45 -2.04
N ALA A 332 5.45 5.13 -0.94
CA ALA A 332 6.83 5.50 -0.64
C ALA A 332 7.71 4.25 -0.49
N SER A 333 7.26 3.24 0.25
CA SER A 333 8.00 1.99 0.41
C SER A 333 8.22 1.25 -0.91
N ALA A 334 7.20 1.23 -1.80
CA ALA A 334 7.35 0.67 -3.14
C ALA A 334 8.40 1.44 -3.97
N ALA A 335 8.31 2.77 -4.01
CA ALA A 335 9.28 3.61 -4.73
C ALA A 335 10.72 3.40 -4.26
N LEU A 336 10.92 3.31 -2.93
CA LEU A 336 12.23 3.07 -2.32
C LEU A 336 12.76 1.67 -2.62
N ALA A 337 11.87 0.66 -2.70
CA ALA A 337 12.25 -0.68 -3.13
C ALA A 337 12.74 -0.68 -4.59
N LEU A 338 12.03 -0.01 -5.49
CA LEU A 338 12.43 0.14 -6.89
C LEU A 338 13.76 0.88 -7.02
N ALA A 339 13.94 1.99 -6.30
CA ALA A 339 15.21 2.72 -6.27
C ALA A 339 16.35 1.83 -5.74
N GLY A 340 16.09 1.01 -4.72
CA GLY A 340 17.04 0.07 -4.15
C GLY A 340 17.49 -1.02 -5.14
N LEU A 341 16.59 -1.47 -6.04
CA LEU A 341 16.92 -2.45 -7.08
C LEU A 341 17.88 -1.90 -8.14
N SER A 342 17.86 -0.58 -8.40
CA SER A 342 18.74 0.07 -9.37
C SER A 342 19.99 0.67 -8.76
N ALA A 343 20.10 0.73 -7.43
CA ALA A 343 21.19 1.37 -6.72
C ALA A 343 22.45 0.50 -6.69
N GLY A 344 23.63 1.13 -6.83
CA GLY A 344 24.90 0.47 -6.60
C GLY A 344 25.12 0.16 -5.11
N GLY A 345 25.48 -1.10 -4.81
CA GLY A 345 25.68 -1.58 -3.43
C GLY A 345 24.41 -2.08 -2.75
N LYS A 346 24.44 -2.15 -1.41
CA LYS A 346 23.31 -2.68 -0.61
C LYS A 346 22.39 -1.56 -0.12
N THR A 347 21.09 -1.71 -0.31
CA THR A 347 20.07 -0.87 0.27
C THR A 347 19.34 -1.63 1.38
N LEU A 348 19.23 -1.03 2.57
CA LEU A 348 18.43 -1.55 3.68
C LEU A 348 17.18 -0.69 3.85
N ILE A 349 16.02 -1.30 3.69
CA ILE A 349 14.73 -0.60 3.73
C ILE A 349 13.97 -1.01 5.00
N GLY A 350 13.70 -0.03 5.87
CA GLY A 350 12.74 -0.17 6.98
C GLY A 350 11.33 0.24 6.55
N GLY A 351 10.31 -0.10 7.35
CA GLY A 351 8.91 0.24 7.04
C GLY A 351 8.30 -0.60 5.90
N VAL A 352 8.89 -1.77 5.60
CA VAL A 352 8.40 -2.66 4.53
C VAL A 352 7.05 -3.30 4.85
N GLU A 353 6.63 -3.29 6.09
CA GLU A 353 5.29 -3.71 6.52
C GLU A 353 4.17 -2.90 5.87
N HIS A 354 4.47 -1.68 5.42
CA HIS A 354 3.52 -0.89 4.65
C HIS A 354 3.22 -1.51 3.28
N LEU A 355 4.16 -2.24 2.67
CA LEU A 355 3.97 -2.91 1.38
C LEU A 355 2.88 -3.99 1.45
N GLU A 356 2.82 -4.73 2.55
CA GLU A 356 1.86 -5.83 2.75
C GLU A 356 0.39 -5.37 2.73
N ARG A 357 0.15 -4.06 2.85
CA ARG A 357 -1.19 -3.47 2.79
C ARG A 357 -1.80 -3.54 1.40
N GLY A 358 -1.00 -3.39 0.35
CA GLY A 358 -1.49 -3.30 -1.01
C GLY A 358 -0.72 -4.13 -2.04
N TYR A 359 0.34 -4.83 -1.63
CA TYR A 359 1.08 -5.74 -2.51
C TYR A 359 1.17 -7.11 -1.85
N GLU A 360 0.67 -8.12 -2.54
CA GLU A 360 0.79 -9.49 -2.06
C GLU A 360 2.15 -10.08 -2.42
N ASN A 361 2.89 -10.53 -1.40
CA ASN A 361 4.20 -11.20 -1.59
C ASN A 361 5.17 -10.41 -2.48
N PHE A 362 5.19 -9.06 -2.35
CA PHE A 362 5.92 -8.17 -3.25
C PHE A 362 7.40 -8.55 -3.42
N SER A 363 8.10 -8.78 -2.31
CA SER A 363 9.51 -9.17 -2.33
C SER A 363 9.73 -10.56 -2.97
N THR A 364 8.83 -11.52 -2.71
CA THR A 364 8.90 -12.86 -3.31
C THR A 364 8.69 -12.80 -4.82
N LYS A 365 7.67 -12.07 -5.28
CA LYS A 365 7.43 -11.86 -6.72
C LYS A 365 8.64 -11.23 -7.42
N LEU A 366 9.28 -10.24 -6.78
CA LEU A 366 10.50 -9.64 -7.31
C LEU A 366 11.68 -10.63 -7.33
N GLN A 367 11.84 -11.47 -6.28
CA GLN A 367 12.87 -12.52 -6.25
C GLN A 367 12.67 -13.56 -7.37
N GLU A 368 11.43 -13.98 -7.60
CA GLU A 368 11.06 -14.96 -8.65
C GLU A 368 11.43 -14.48 -10.05
N ILE A 369 11.41 -13.15 -10.29
CA ILE A 369 11.84 -12.56 -11.55
C ILE A 369 13.33 -12.13 -11.55
N GLY A 370 14.11 -12.53 -10.54
CA GLY A 370 15.56 -12.37 -10.50
C GLY A 370 16.10 -11.23 -9.64
N ALA A 371 15.27 -10.52 -8.87
CA ALA A 371 15.76 -9.45 -8.01
C ALA A 371 16.51 -10.00 -6.77
N ALA A 372 17.69 -9.46 -6.49
CA ALA A 372 18.51 -9.83 -5.33
C ALA A 372 17.99 -9.17 -4.04
N ILE A 373 16.91 -9.72 -3.48
CA ILE A 373 16.26 -9.23 -2.26
C ILE A 373 16.40 -10.25 -1.13
N VAL A 374 16.66 -9.79 0.10
CA VAL A 374 16.65 -10.60 1.31
C VAL A 374 15.70 -10.00 2.33
N ILE A 375 14.72 -10.78 2.78
CA ILE A 375 13.80 -10.38 3.84
C ILE A 375 14.44 -10.70 5.18
N LYS A 376 14.78 -9.67 5.98
CA LYS A 376 15.21 -9.85 7.37
C LYS A 376 13.98 -9.80 8.28
N LYS A 377 13.64 -10.91 8.94
CA LYS A 377 12.58 -10.92 9.97
C LYS A 377 12.99 -9.99 11.12
N LYS A 378 12.07 -9.13 11.58
CA LYS A 378 12.25 -8.26 12.76
C LYS A 378 12.75 -9.09 13.95
N ILE A 379 13.93 -8.77 14.48
CA ILE A 379 14.34 -9.23 15.79
C ILE A 379 13.43 -8.50 16.78
N LYS A 380 12.54 -9.21 17.44
CA LYS A 380 11.49 -8.69 18.37
C LYS A 380 12.03 -7.85 19.55
N THR A 381 13.34 -7.72 19.70
CA THR A 381 14.01 -7.15 20.87
C THR A 381 14.07 -5.61 20.88
N MET A 382 13.98 -4.92 19.74
CA MET A 382 14.09 -3.46 19.69
C MET A 382 12.81 -2.67 19.99
N PHE A 383 11.63 -3.29 19.90
CA PHE A 383 10.35 -2.57 20.06
C PHE A 383 9.83 -2.51 21.51
N LYS A 384 10.42 -3.24 22.47
CA LYS A 384 10.06 -3.07 23.89
C LYS A 384 10.53 -1.73 24.48
N LEU A 385 11.56 -1.11 23.92
CA LEU A 385 12.08 0.18 24.38
C LEU A 385 11.17 1.37 24.01
N ASN A 386 10.60 1.40 22.81
CA ASN A 386 9.70 2.50 22.40
C ASN A 386 8.38 2.53 23.20
N ASN A 387 7.83 1.37 23.57
CA ASN A 387 6.63 1.32 24.43
C ASN A 387 6.91 1.66 25.90
N TYR A 388 8.15 1.57 26.35
CA TYR A 388 8.53 1.97 27.70
C TYR A 388 8.61 3.51 27.82
N PHE A 389 9.13 4.19 26.81
CA PHE A 389 9.19 5.67 26.75
C PHE A 389 7.84 6.34 26.54
N ALA A 390 6.93 5.72 25.78
CA ALA A 390 5.57 6.23 25.58
C ALA A 390 4.68 6.12 26.83
N LYS A 391 4.96 5.20 27.76
CA LYS A 391 4.22 5.06 29.02
C LYS A 391 4.66 6.00 30.14
N ILE A 392 5.82 6.65 30.02
CA ILE A 392 6.33 7.61 31.03
C ILE A 392 5.73 9.00 30.83
N SER A 393 5.13 9.31 29.66
CA SER A 393 4.66 10.64 29.29
C SER A 393 3.23 11.00 29.72
N LEU A 394 2.45 10.10 30.34
CA LEU A 394 1.04 10.36 30.68
C LEU A 394 0.68 9.98 32.11
N LYS A 395 1.26 10.65 33.11
CA LYS A 395 0.61 10.94 34.38
C LYS A 395 0.65 12.44 34.61
N LYS A 396 -0.49 13.07 34.31
CA LYS A 396 -0.75 14.47 34.54
C LYS A 396 -1.30 14.60 35.98
N ASP A 397 -0.49 15.10 36.88
CA ASP A 397 -0.98 15.66 38.15
C ASP A 397 -0.45 17.07 38.34
N SER A 398 -1.36 17.90 38.77
CA SER A 398 -1.32 19.33 38.94
C SER A 398 -0.31 19.79 39.98
N ASN A 399 0.78 20.50 39.58
CA ASN A 399 1.35 21.60 40.37
C ASN A 399 2.27 22.45 39.49
N LYS A 400 1.95 23.73 39.32
CA LYS A 400 2.45 24.65 38.27
C LYS A 400 3.88 25.19 38.49
N TYR A 401 4.61 24.81 39.50
CA TYR A 401 5.93 25.40 39.82
C TYR A 401 7.12 24.42 39.84
N THR A 402 6.89 23.13 39.75
CA THR A 402 7.97 22.11 39.67
C THR A 402 8.28 21.68 38.22
N SER A 403 7.48 22.11 37.23
CA SER A 403 7.59 21.61 35.85
C SER A 403 8.76 22.23 35.07
N ALA A 404 9.13 23.49 35.32
CA ALA A 404 10.20 24.15 34.56
C ALA A 404 11.60 23.63 34.96
N PHE A 405 11.83 23.33 36.24
CA PHE A 405 13.12 22.81 36.73
C PHE A 405 13.32 21.34 36.31
N ALA A 406 12.25 20.53 36.38
CA ALA A 406 12.27 19.16 35.93
C ALA A 406 12.49 19.06 34.40
N PHE A 407 11.86 19.95 33.59
CA PHE A 407 12.02 19.96 32.17
C PHE A 407 13.44 20.35 31.72
N SER A 408 14.06 21.33 32.36
CA SER A 408 15.47 21.71 32.14
C SER A 408 16.45 20.64 32.55
N PHE A 409 16.19 19.95 33.65
CA PHE A 409 17.02 18.84 34.14
C PHE A 409 16.94 17.63 33.19
N PHE A 410 15.73 17.30 32.68
CA PHE A 410 15.54 16.22 31.71
C PHE A 410 16.17 16.53 30.37
N ILE A 411 16.09 17.78 29.87
CA ILE A 411 16.78 18.21 28.65
C ILE A 411 18.31 18.13 28.82
N GLY A 412 18.83 18.57 29.94
CA GLY A 412 20.27 18.46 30.27
C GLY A 412 20.76 16.99 30.32
N LEU A 413 19.98 16.11 30.92
CA LEU A 413 20.29 14.67 30.98
C LEU A 413 20.20 14.04 29.60
N PHE A 414 19.20 14.46 28.77
CA PHE A 414 19.03 13.97 27.40
C PHE A 414 20.20 14.38 26.50
N ILE A 415 20.64 15.65 26.59
CA ILE A 415 21.80 16.14 25.83
C ILE A 415 23.09 15.44 26.26
N ALA A 416 23.27 15.18 27.56
CA ALA A 416 24.43 14.47 28.09
C ALA A 416 24.48 12.97 27.70
N THR A 417 23.34 12.36 27.39
CA THR A 417 23.26 10.94 26.96
C THR A 417 23.43 10.74 25.45
N ILE A 418 23.25 11.78 24.63
CA ILE A 418 23.40 11.71 23.17
C ILE A 418 24.76 11.12 22.72
N PRO A 419 25.93 11.53 23.27
CA PRO A 419 27.22 10.95 22.88
C PRO A 419 27.33 9.46 23.22
N TYR A 420 26.76 9.03 24.34
CA TYR A 420 26.74 7.62 24.75
C TYR A 420 25.85 6.77 23.87
N ILE A 421 24.69 7.30 23.46
CA ILE A 421 23.78 6.66 22.53
C ILE A 421 24.44 6.54 21.14
N TYR A 422 25.13 7.60 20.70
CA TYR A 422 25.86 7.60 19.42
C TYR A 422 26.97 6.55 19.41
N LYS A 423 27.77 6.50 20.47
CA LYS A 423 28.87 5.53 20.65
C LYS A 423 28.34 4.09 20.78
N PHE A 424 27.20 3.90 21.42
CA PHE A 424 26.52 2.60 21.49
C PHE A 424 26.01 2.14 20.13
N ILE A 425 25.38 3.05 19.35
CA ILE A 425 24.92 2.77 17.99
C ILE A 425 26.10 2.45 17.06
N GLU A 426 27.20 3.17 17.18
CA GLU A 426 28.40 2.96 16.37
C GLU A 426 29.08 1.61 16.73
N ASN A 427 29.21 1.28 18.01
CA ASN A 427 29.71 -0.03 18.44
C ASN A 427 28.81 -1.18 18.00
N PHE A 428 27.49 -1.00 18.07
CA PHE A 428 26.53 -1.99 17.62
C PHE A 428 26.59 -2.19 16.08
N ARG A 429 26.75 -1.10 15.33
CA ARG A 429 26.99 -1.12 13.88
C ARG A 429 28.26 -1.88 13.52
N ASN A 430 29.35 -1.65 14.25
CA ASN A 430 30.63 -2.36 14.03
C ASN A 430 30.51 -3.85 14.37
N GLN A 431 29.77 -4.22 15.40
CA GLN A 431 29.51 -5.63 15.75
C GLN A 431 28.69 -6.34 14.66
N ILE A 432 27.70 -5.68 14.06
CA ILE A 432 26.92 -6.23 12.94
C ILE A 432 27.81 -6.42 11.71
N LEU A 433 28.64 -5.44 11.38
CA LEU A 433 29.60 -5.53 10.25
C LEU A 433 30.59 -6.68 10.42
N ILE A 434 31.11 -6.89 11.64
CA ILE A 434 32.01 -8.00 11.96
C ILE A 434 31.30 -9.35 11.82
N GLN A 435 30.06 -9.45 12.27
CA GLN A 435 29.26 -10.70 12.11
C GLN A 435 28.91 -10.97 10.63
N GLU A 436 28.60 -9.94 9.86
CA GLU A 436 28.34 -10.10 8.42
C GLU A 436 29.60 -10.52 7.67
N GLN A 437 30.77 -9.93 7.99
CA GLN A 437 32.04 -10.36 7.39
C GLN A 437 32.38 -11.82 7.73
N ARG A 438 32.15 -12.23 8.98
CA ARG A 438 32.33 -13.65 9.38
C ARG A 438 31.39 -14.57 8.61
N LYS A 439 30.14 -14.16 8.38
CA LYS A 439 29.16 -14.95 7.63
C LYS A 439 29.57 -15.12 6.17
N ILE A 440 30.03 -14.03 5.52
CA ILE A 440 30.54 -14.07 4.14
C ILE A 440 31.79 -14.95 4.04
N GLN A 441 32.68 -14.92 5.04
CA GLN A 441 33.83 -15.81 5.09
C GLN A 441 33.44 -17.27 5.21
N ILE A 442 32.42 -17.59 6.02
CA ILE A 442 31.89 -18.93 6.17
C ILE A 442 31.25 -19.41 4.86
N GLU A 443 30.39 -18.60 4.23
CA GLU A 443 29.74 -18.93 2.96
C GLU A 443 30.76 -19.15 1.82
N ASN A 444 31.79 -18.29 1.75
CA ASN A 444 32.88 -18.48 0.79
C ASN A 444 33.69 -19.76 1.08
N LYS A 445 33.94 -20.06 2.33
CA LYS A 445 34.64 -21.31 2.73
C LYS A 445 33.78 -22.53 2.42
N GLU A 446 32.47 -22.48 2.64
CA GLU A 446 31.53 -23.53 2.23
C GLU A 446 31.54 -23.78 0.73
N LYS A 447 31.55 -22.71 -0.08
CA LYS A 447 31.62 -22.79 -1.53
C LYS A 447 32.93 -23.44 -1.98
N ILE A 448 34.07 -23.01 -1.43
CA ILE A 448 35.39 -23.57 -1.72
C ILE A 448 35.44 -25.06 -1.32
N CYS A 449 34.85 -25.43 -0.19
CA CYS A 449 34.81 -26.83 0.26
C CYS A 449 33.94 -27.71 -0.64
N LYS A 450 32.83 -27.18 -1.17
CA LYS A 450 31.97 -27.84 -2.16
C LYS A 450 32.70 -28.01 -3.50
N ASP A 451 33.37 -26.97 -3.98
CA ASP A 451 34.09 -26.97 -5.26
C ASP A 451 35.34 -27.88 -5.22
N LYS A 452 36.05 -27.97 -4.08
CA LYS A 452 37.22 -28.85 -3.90
C LYS A 452 36.83 -30.33 -3.74
N ASN A 453 35.62 -30.66 -3.34
CA ASN A 453 35.13 -32.01 -3.15
C ASN A 453 34.13 -32.39 -4.25
N SER A 454 34.64 -32.62 -5.48
CA SER A 454 33.82 -33.05 -6.61
C SER A 454 33.03 -34.35 -6.32
N ASP A 455 33.48 -35.13 -5.36
CA ASP A 455 32.80 -36.36 -4.90
C ASP A 455 31.62 -36.08 -3.95
N TYR A 456 31.49 -34.85 -3.40
CA TYR A 456 30.41 -34.49 -2.49
C TYR A 456 29.04 -34.61 -3.18
N ILE A 457 28.92 -34.12 -4.40
CA ILE A 457 27.70 -34.20 -5.22
C ILE A 457 27.42 -35.65 -5.57
N LYS A 458 28.43 -36.40 -5.99
CA LYS A 458 28.31 -37.86 -6.28
C LYS A 458 27.83 -38.67 -5.09
N PHE A 459 28.33 -38.38 -3.87
CA PHE A 459 27.90 -39.07 -2.66
C PHE A 459 26.46 -38.72 -2.25
N LEU A 460 26.01 -37.50 -2.49
CA LEU A 460 24.61 -37.10 -2.26
C LEU A 460 23.66 -37.76 -3.24
N ASP A 461 24.02 -37.84 -4.53
CA ASP A 461 23.21 -38.49 -5.57
C ASP A 461 23.11 -40.03 -5.37
N LEU A 462 24.09 -40.63 -4.69
CA LEU A 462 24.09 -42.06 -4.33
C LEU A 462 23.49 -42.34 -2.95
N GLY A 463 22.94 -41.32 -2.24
CA GLY A 463 22.29 -41.52 -0.94
C GLY A 463 23.23 -41.63 0.26
N PHE A 464 24.55 -41.42 0.10
CA PHE A 464 25.56 -41.50 1.18
C PHE A 464 25.73 -40.15 1.91
N THR A 465 24.66 -39.65 2.50
CA THR A 465 24.61 -38.32 3.16
C THR A 465 25.58 -38.21 4.34
N GLU A 466 25.82 -39.27 5.09
CA GLU A 466 26.68 -39.26 6.28
C GLU A 466 28.18 -39.13 5.92
N THR A 467 28.60 -39.79 4.86
CA THR A 467 29.98 -39.74 4.35
C THR A 467 30.28 -38.39 3.69
N ALA A 468 29.34 -37.82 2.94
CA ALA A 468 29.43 -36.49 2.36
C ALA A 468 29.55 -35.44 3.46
N ASN A 469 28.71 -35.50 4.48
CA ASN A 469 28.73 -34.56 5.62
C ASN A 469 30.02 -34.66 6.44
N ARG A 470 30.60 -35.87 6.59
CA ARG A 470 31.89 -36.06 7.29
C ARG A 470 33.05 -35.38 6.56
N LYS A 471 33.18 -35.56 5.24
CA LYS A 471 34.21 -34.92 4.42
C LYS A 471 34.05 -33.37 4.38
N PHE A 472 32.84 -32.88 4.26
CA PHE A 472 32.53 -31.47 4.30
C PHE A 472 32.91 -30.83 5.65
N ASN A 473 32.52 -31.46 6.75
CA ASN A 473 32.83 -30.99 8.09
C ASN A 473 34.34 -31.00 8.38
N THR A 474 35.11 -31.93 7.77
CA THR A 474 36.57 -31.94 7.90
C THR A 474 37.18 -30.74 7.17
N CYS A 475 36.75 -30.46 5.93
CA CYS A 475 37.21 -29.27 5.17
C CYS A 475 36.86 -27.94 5.89
N MET A 476 35.69 -27.87 6.52
CA MET A 476 35.29 -26.67 7.27
C MET A 476 36.11 -26.43 8.54
N LYS A 477 36.75 -27.48 9.09
CA LYS A 477 37.61 -27.41 10.30
C LYS A 477 39.08 -27.11 9.98
N GLU A 478 39.53 -27.33 8.77
CA GLU A 478 40.90 -26.96 8.36
C GLU A 478 41.08 -25.45 8.31
N LYS A 479 42.19 -24.95 8.92
CA LYS A 479 42.50 -23.51 9.07
C LYS A 479 42.87 -22.85 7.76
#